data_f32774674c45748bc92e9f3b22270356
#
_entry.id   f32774674c45748bc92e9f3b22270356
#
_cell.length_a   1.000
_cell.length_b   1.000
_cell.length_c   1.000
_cell.angle_alpha   90.00
_cell.angle_beta   90.00
_cell.angle_gamma   90.00
#
_symmetry.space_group_name_H-M   'P 1'
#
loop_
_entity.id
_entity.type
_entity.pdbx_description
1 polymer ?
#
loop_
_entity_poly.entity_id
_entity_poly.type
_entity_poly.pdbx_seq_one_letter_code
_entity_poly.pdbx_strand_id
1 'polypeptide(L)'
;SLMGVHPNYTEVETVKTADGRFVNQNDLKERRKVIVIHKKTADILFGKTHTEPIGQFVNASGVAYQVVGIYNDQGDREASEAYIPFSTLQTIYNKGEQLNNIIFTTKNLETIESNEIFEANYRRVIGASRRFDPQDNSAIWIWNRFTDYMRTQNAMGMLRTAIWVIGIFTLLSGIVGVSNIMLITVKERTREFGIRKALGAKPLSILWLIIVESVAITTLFGYIGMVAGIAVTEWMNSAFGNQTMDAGMFQQTMFSNPTVDLSVAIQATLTLIIAVSYTHLT
;
A
#
# COMPACT_ATOMS: atom_id res chain seq x y z
N SER A 1 19.99 -5.09 -15.84
CA SER A 1 20.70 -3.93 -16.46
C SER A 1 21.89 -3.49 -15.62
N LEU A 2 22.86 -2.73 -16.23
CA LEU A 2 23.99 -2.11 -15.53
C LEU A 2 23.66 -0.64 -15.29
N MET A 3 23.81 -0.21 -14.04
CA MET A 3 23.59 1.18 -13.64
C MET A 3 24.87 1.76 -13.01
N GLY A 4 25.34 2.89 -13.56
CA GLY A 4 26.47 3.63 -13.00
C GLY A 4 26.00 4.56 -11.88
N VAL A 5 26.53 4.38 -10.68
CA VAL A 5 26.05 5.09 -9.49
C VAL A 5 27.19 5.80 -8.74
N HIS A 6 26.82 6.81 -7.99
CA HIS A 6 27.68 7.46 -6.99
C HIS A 6 27.54 6.77 -5.62
N PRO A 7 28.51 6.89 -4.71
CA PRO A 7 28.46 6.28 -3.37
C PRO A 7 27.23 6.65 -2.54
N ASN A 8 26.76 7.89 -2.64
CA ASN A 8 25.56 8.39 -1.94
C ASN A 8 24.24 7.90 -2.53
N TYR A 9 24.29 7.07 -3.56
CA TYR A 9 23.07 6.45 -4.11
C TYR A 9 22.29 5.65 -3.06
N THR A 10 23.02 4.99 -2.15
CA THR A 10 22.42 4.22 -1.04
C THR A 10 21.63 5.08 -0.05
N GLU A 11 21.98 6.35 0.10
CA GLU A 11 21.28 7.30 0.98
C GLU A 11 19.97 7.77 0.35
N VAL A 12 19.97 7.93 -0.97
CA VAL A 12 18.79 8.43 -1.72
C VAL A 12 17.80 7.31 -2.01
N GLU A 13 18.28 6.13 -2.42
CA GLU A 13 17.44 5.00 -2.83
C GLU A 13 17.28 3.91 -1.76
N THR A 14 17.80 4.13 -0.56
CA THR A 14 17.69 3.18 0.56
C THR A 14 18.13 1.74 0.23
N VAL A 15 19.11 1.60 -0.68
CA VAL A 15 19.69 0.31 -1.03
C VAL A 15 20.53 -0.19 0.14
N LYS A 16 20.16 -1.32 0.72
CA LYS A 16 20.92 -1.94 1.83
C LYS A 16 21.82 -3.03 1.30
N THR A 17 23.12 -2.89 1.56
CA THR A 17 24.09 -3.94 1.28
C THR A 17 23.90 -5.05 2.31
N ALA A 18 23.68 -6.28 1.83
CA ALA A 18 23.54 -7.48 2.66
C ALA A 18 24.90 -8.06 3.03
N ASP A 19 25.80 -8.16 2.04
CA ASP A 19 27.15 -8.67 2.20
C ASP A 19 28.15 -7.80 1.44
N GLY A 20 29.38 -7.71 1.95
CA GLY A 20 30.44 -6.91 1.35
C GLY A 20 30.23 -5.41 1.52
N ARG A 21 30.47 -4.64 0.47
CA ARG A 21 30.36 -3.18 0.47
C ARG A 21 29.71 -2.64 -0.78
N PHE A 22 29.16 -1.45 -0.69
CA PHE A 22 28.72 -0.69 -1.87
C PHE A 22 29.89 0.01 -2.57
N VAL A 23 29.62 0.59 -3.75
CA VAL A 23 30.56 1.44 -4.47
C VAL A 23 31.03 2.58 -3.58
N ASN A 24 32.34 2.85 -3.55
CA ASN A 24 32.92 3.91 -2.75
C ASN A 24 33.64 4.97 -3.60
N GLN A 25 34.12 6.02 -2.94
CA GLN A 25 34.77 7.15 -3.62
C GLN A 25 36.07 6.77 -4.33
N ASN A 26 36.81 5.77 -3.80
CA ASN A 26 38.03 5.29 -4.44
C ASN A 26 37.73 4.53 -5.73
N ASP A 27 36.62 3.75 -5.77
CA ASP A 27 36.19 3.06 -6.98
C ASP A 27 35.85 4.04 -8.10
N LEU A 28 35.26 5.21 -7.76
CA LEU A 28 35.01 6.29 -8.70
C LEU A 28 36.29 6.94 -9.22
N LYS A 29 37.21 7.29 -8.31
CA LYS A 29 38.48 8.00 -8.66
C LYS A 29 39.36 7.13 -9.55
N GLU A 30 39.47 5.86 -9.18
CA GLU A 30 40.37 4.91 -9.87
C GLU A 30 39.65 4.19 -11.03
N ARG A 31 38.36 4.48 -11.25
CA ARG A 31 37.54 3.83 -12.29
C ARG A 31 37.62 2.31 -12.22
N ARG A 32 37.53 1.77 -10.98
CA ARG A 32 37.65 0.33 -10.74
C ARG A 32 36.51 -0.44 -11.41
N LYS A 33 36.83 -1.60 -11.98
CA LYS A 33 35.83 -2.52 -12.55
C LYS A 33 35.24 -3.38 -11.43
N VAL A 34 34.46 -2.77 -10.55
CA VAL A 34 33.76 -3.43 -9.46
C VAL A 34 32.26 -3.38 -9.69
N ILE A 35 31.56 -4.38 -9.15
CA ILE A 35 30.10 -4.51 -9.31
C ILE A 35 29.45 -4.92 -7.98
N VAL A 36 28.28 -4.36 -7.73
CA VAL A 36 27.39 -4.76 -6.65
C VAL A 36 26.14 -5.37 -7.29
N ILE A 37 25.84 -6.62 -6.94
CA ILE A 37 24.76 -7.39 -7.54
C ILE A 37 23.65 -7.69 -6.55
N HIS A 38 22.45 -7.92 -7.06
CA HIS A 38 21.32 -8.32 -6.24
C HIS A 38 21.48 -9.74 -5.73
N LYS A 39 20.97 -10.05 -4.54
CA LYS A 39 21.05 -11.38 -3.91
C LYS A 39 20.52 -12.49 -4.83
N LYS A 40 19.35 -12.31 -5.45
CA LYS A 40 18.80 -13.29 -6.41
C LYS A 40 19.78 -13.57 -7.58
N THR A 41 20.48 -12.53 -8.06
CA THR A 41 21.48 -12.67 -9.12
C THR A 41 22.71 -13.43 -8.63
N ALA A 42 23.17 -13.15 -7.41
CA ALA A 42 24.25 -13.89 -6.78
C ALA A 42 23.90 -15.38 -6.61
N ASP A 43 22.70 -15.70 -6.15
CA ASP A 43 22.21 -17.07 -5.98
C ASP A 43 22.12 -17.81 -7.32
N ILE A 44 21.71 -17.14 -8.40
CA ILE A 44 21.67 -17.75 -9.74
C ILE A 44 23.08 -18.03 -10.27
N LEU A 45 24.02 -17.09 -10.10
CA LEU A 45 25.36 -17.18 -10.66
C LEU A 45 26.27 -18.13 -9.86
N PHE A 46 26.17 -18.10 -8.53
CA PHE A 46 27.11 -18.77 -7.62
C PHE A 46 26.46 -19.85 -6.75
N GLY A 47 25.14 -19.85 -6.59
CA GLY A 47 24.43 -20.79 -5.71
C GLY A 47 24.63 -22.26 -6.05
N LYS A 48 24.83 -22.59 -7.34
CA LYS A 48 25.10 -23.95 -7.79
C LYS A 48 26.53 -24.43 -7.49
N THR A 49 27.47 -23.51 -7.33
CA THR A 49 28.90 -23.83 -7.12
C THR A 49 29.30 -23.72 -5.66
N HIS A 50 28.42 -23.31 -4.75
CA HIS A 50 28.70 -23.02 -3.34
C HIS A 50 29.94 -22.13 -3.14
N THR A 51 30.23 -21.28 -4.13
CA THR A 51 31.37 -20.35 -4.09
C THR A 51 30.91 -19.02 -3.51
N GLU A 52 31.70 -18.46 -2.61
CA GLU A 52 31.42 -17.14 -2.08
C GLU A 52 31.49 -16.09 -3.19
N PRO A 53 30.41 -15.31 -3.43
CA PRO A 53 30.36 -14.39 -4.57
C PRO A 53 31.33 -13.22 -4.48
N ILE A 54 31.64 -12.76 -3.25
CA ILE A 54 32.51 -11.59 -3.03
C ILE A 54 33.94 -11.92 -3.44
N GLY A 55 34.53 -11.01 -4.23
CA GLY A 55 35.87 -11.19 -4.78
C GLY A 55 35.92 -11.92 -6.11
N GLN A 56 34.85 -12.62 -6.50
CA GLN A 56 34.77 -13.32 -7.79
C GLN A 56 34.52 -12.34 -8.94
N PHE A 57 34.80 -12.79 -10.15
CA PHE A 57 34.58 -12.00 -11.36
C PHE A 57 33.31 -12.46 -12.09
N VAL A 58 32.52 -11.50 -12.53
CA VAL A 58 31.35 -11.71 -13.38
C VAL A 58 31.50 -10.94 -14.68
N ASN A 59 31.12 -11.57 -15.77
CA ASN A 59 31.10 -10.90 -17.07
C ASN A 59 29.72 -10.23 -17.24
N ALA A 60 29.72 -8.91 -17.36
CA ALA A 60 28.53 -8.15 -17.63
C ALA A 60 28.77 -7.26 -18.87
N SER A 61 27.96 -7.47 -19.90
CA SER A 61 28.05 -6.74 -21.19
C SER A 61 29.45 -6.79 -21.82
N GLY A 62 30.13 -7.94 -21.73
CA GLY A 62 31.44 -8.16 -22.33
C GLY A 62 32.63 -7.66 -21.50
N VAL A 63 32.39 -7.17 -20.27
CA VAL A 63 33.45 -6.69 -19.37
C VAL A 63 33.43 -7.50 -18.08
N ALA A 64 34.62 -7.91 -17.62
CA ALA A 64 34.79 -8.58 -16.35
C ALA A 64 34.81 -7.55 -15.20
N TYR A 65 33.91 -7.74 -14.24
CA TYR A 65 33.81 -6.93 -13.01
C TYR A 65 34.01 -7.82 -11.80
N GLN A 66 34.73 -7.31 -10.80
CA GLN A 66 34.86 -7.97 -9.51
C GLN A 66 33.66 -7.67 -8.62
N VAL A 67 33.02 -8.70 -8.08
CA VAL A 67 31.92 -8.55 -7.13
C VAL A 67 32.46 -8.06 -5.79
N VAL A 68 32.02 -6.89 -5.34
CA VAL A 68 32.46 -6.28 -4.07
C VAL A 68 31.33 -6.21 -3.05
N GLY A 69 30.10 -6.43 -3.46
CA GLY A 69 28.97 -6.46 -2.55
C GLY A 69 27.72 -7.07 -3.16
N ILE A 70 26.85 -7.48 -2.27
CA ILE A 70 25.53 -8.02 -2.56
C ILE A 70 24.52 -7.13 -1.87
N TYR A 71 23.50 -6.68 -2.58
CA TYR A 71 22.41 -5.94 -1.98
C TYR A 71 21.12 -6.75 -2.01
N ASN A 72 20.24 -6.46 -1.05
CA ASN A 72 18.89 -7.00 -0.98
C ASN A 72 17.91 -5.84 -0.99
N ASP A 73 16.97 -5.88 -1.91
CA ASP A 73 15.86 -4.94 -1.93
C ASP A 73 14.67 -5.57 -1.19
N GLN A 74 14.01 -4.80 -0.33
CA GLN A 74 12.84 -5.27 0.42
C GLN A 74 11.56 -5.33 -0.43
N GLY A 75 11.63 -4.87 -1.68
CA GLY A 75 10.56 -4.99 -2.65
C GLY A 75 10.77 -6.23 -3.52
N ASP A 76 9.69 -6.90 -3.85
CA ASP A 76 9.65 -8.04 -4.79
C ASP A 76 9.89 -7.60 -6.25
N ARG A 77 10.65 -6.52 -6.43
CA ARG A 77 11.11 -6.12 -7.76
C ARG A 77 12.00 -7.24 -8.27
N GLU A 78 11.72 -7.74 -9.44
CA GLU A 78 12.71 -8.51 -10.21
C GLU A 78 13.88 -7.56 -10.46
N ALA A 79 14.71 -7.43 -9.45
CA ALA A 79 15.84 -6.52 -9.49
C ALA A 79 16.90 -7.12 -10.39
N SER A 80 16.86 -6.74 -11.61
CA SER A 80 17.86 -7.07 -12.62
C SER A 80 18.97 -6.02 -12.68
N GLU A 81 19.02 -5.08 -11.74
CA GLU A 81 20.01 -4.01 -11.75
C GLU A 81 21.28 -4.41 -11.01
N ALA A 82 22.41 -4.17 -11.66
CA ALA A 82 23.71 -4.29 -11.05
C ALA A 82 24.39 -2.92 -11.03
N TYR A 83 24.95 -2.54 -9.89
CA TYR A 83 25.53 -1.23 -9.69
C TYR A 83 27.04 -1.26 -9.92
N ILE A 84 27.54 -0.33 -10.72
CA ILE A 84 28.97 -0.12 -10.97
C ILE A 84 29.30 1.35 -10.73
N PRO A 85 30.59 1.70 -10.53
CA PRO A 85 30.97 3.10 -10.39
C PRO A 85 30.61 3.91 -11.62
N PHE A 86 29.99 5.09 -11.44
CA PHE A 86 29.55 5.96 -12.51
C PHE A 86 30.67 6.30 -13.51
N SER A 87 31.88 6.64 -12.99
CA SER A 87 33.06 6.93 -13.80
C SER A 87 33.54 5.75 -14.64
N THR A 88 33.38 4.53 -14.12
CA THR A 88 33.70 3.29 -14.84
C THR A 88 32.73 3.07 -15.99
N LEU A 89 31.42 3.28 -15.76
CA LEU A 89 30.41 3.20 -16.80
C LEU A 89 30.67 4.18 -17.93
N GLN A 90 30.94 5.46 -17.59
CA GLN A 90 31.25 6.49 -18.58
C GLN A 90 32.47 6.12 -19.45
N THR A 91 33.52 5.62 -18.82
CA THR A 91 34.76 5.29 -19.52
C THR A 91 34.61 4.06 -20.43
N ILE A 92 34.00 2.98 -19.93
CA ILE A 92 33.90 1.73 -20.66
C ILE A 92 32.92 1.84 -21.82
N TYR A 93 31.79 2.51 -21.62
CA TYR A 93 30.74 2.60 -22.64
C TYR A 93 30.77 3.91 -23.45
N ASN A 94 31.86 4.68 -23.34
CA ASN A 94 32.10 5.95 -24.06
C ASN A 94 30.89 6.91 -24.01
N LYS A 95 30.26 7.04 -22.83
CA LYS A 95 29.05 7.88 -22.64
C LYS A 95 29.36 9.38 -22.58
N GLY A 96 30.63 9.76 -22.56
CA GLY A 96 31.05 11.15 -22.45
C GLY A 96 30.47 11.82 -21.20
N GLU A 97 29.88 13.01 -21.38
CA GLU A 97 29.23 13.78 -20.30
C GLU A 97 27.70 13.56 -20.23
N GLN A 98 27.18 12.53 -20.92
CA GLN A 98 25.75 12.27 -20.93
C GLN A 98 25.31 11.62 -19.61
N LEU A 99 24.22 12.15 -19.07
CA LEU A 99 23.51 11.62 -17.91
C LEU A 99 22.13 11.13 -18.35
N ASN A 100 21.75 9.94 -17.91
CA ASN A 100 20.40 9.44 -18.14
C ASN A 100 19.43 9.98 -17.10
N ASN A 101 19.82 9.90 -15.83
CA ASN A 101 18.98 10.30 -14.69
C ASN A 101 19.81 11.09 -13.67
N ILE A 102 19.19 12.08 -13.06
CA ILE A 102 19.70 12.78 -11.90
C ILE A 102 18.74 12.51 -10.76
N ILE A 103 19.26 11.93 -9.67
CA ILE A 103 18.48 11.62 -8.48
C ILE A 103 18.98 12.50 -7.35
N PHE A 104 18.10 13.19 -6.67
CA PHE A 104 18.43 14.05 -5.55
C PHE A 104 17.30 14.08 -4.52
N THR A 105 17.65 14.41 -3.28
CA THR A 105 16.69 14.63 -2.21
C THR A 105 16.44 16.12 -2.02
N THR A 106 15.21 16.46 -1.70
CA THR A 106 14.79 17.83 -1.35
C THR A 106 14.49 17.92 0.13
N LYS A 107 14.63 19.12 0.70
CA LYS A 107 14.25 19.40 2.10
C LYS A 107 13.22 20.52 2.12
N ASN A 108 12.35 20.50 3.14
CA ASN A 108 11.32 21.53 3.38
C ASN A 108 10.27 21.65 2.27
N LEU A 109 9.99 20.55 1.55
CA LEU A 109 8.89 20.46 0.57
C LEU A 109 7.83 19.49 1.11
N GLU A 110 7.02 19.95 2.06
CA GLU A 110 6.08 19.10 2.81
C GLU A 110 4.66 19.09 2.21
N THR A 111 4.41 19.88 1.16
CA THR A 111 3.09 19.97 0.51
C THR A 111 3.19 19.68 -0.97
N ILE A 112 2.08 19.24 -1.57
CA ILE A 112 2.01 19.03 -3.04
C ILE A 112 2.30 20.34 -3.75
N GLU A 113 1.71 21.44 -3.29
CA GLU A 113 1.88 22.78 -3.88
C GLU A 113 3.34 23.24 -3.87
N SER A 114 4.05 23.08 -2.74
CA SER A 114 5.47 23.44 -2.66
C SER A 114 6.35 22.62 -3.60
N ASN A 115 6.01 21.35 -3.82
CA ASN A 115 6.69 20.49 -4.77
C ASN A 115 6.41 20.90 -6.23
N GLU A 116 5.16 21.24 -6.56
CA GLU A 116 4.79 21.72 -7.90
C GLU A 116 5.50 23.04 -8.23
N ILE A 117 5.58 23.97 -7.28
CA ILE A 117 6.34 25.22 -7.44
C ILE A 117 7.83 24.92 -7.63
N PHE A 118 8.39 24.00 -6.88
CA PHE A 118 9.79 23.58 -7.01
C PHE A 118 10.04 22.99 -8.41
N GLU A 119 9.21 22.08 -8.87
CA GLU A 119 9.32 21.45 -10.19
C GLU A 119 9.22 22.47 -11.34
N ALA A 120 8.28 23.41 -11.24
CA ALA A 120 8.16 24.51 -12.22
C ALA A 120 9.41 25.40 -12.27
N ASN A 121 9.95 25.74 -11.09
CA ASN A 121 11.20 26.50 -11.01
C ASN A 121 12.40 25.71 -11.55
N TYR A 122 12.47 24.42 -11.23
CA TYR A 122 13.53 23.53 -11.73
C TYR A 122 13.50 23.45 -13.26
N ARG A 123 12.31 23.23 -13.87
CA ARG A 123 12.14 23.24 -15.34
C ARG A 123 12.56 24.57 -15.95
N ARG A 124 12.20 25.69 -15.32
CA ARG A 124 12.57 27.03 -15.82
C ARG A 124 14.09 27.23 -15.83
N VAL A 125 14.79 26.84 -14.76
CA VAL A 125 16.24 27.00 -14.66
C VAL A 125 16.95 26.10 -15.67
N ILE A 126 16.56 24.84 -15.76
CA ILE A 126 17.18 23.91 -16.72
C ILE A 126 16.82 24.27 -18.16
N GLY A 127 15.57 24.69 -18.42
CA GLY A 127 15.10 25.14 -19.72
C GLY A 127 15.90 26.33 -20.24
N ALA A 128 16.17 27.31 -19.38
CA ALA A 128 17.03 28.44 -19.73
C ALA A 128 18.48 28.00 -20.07
N SER A 129 19.02 27.05 -19.34
CA SER A 129 20.39 26.53 -19.58
C SER A 129 20.47 25.63 -20.82
N ARG A 130 19.47 24.82 -21.08
CA ARG A 130 19.44 23.81 -22.15
C ARG A 130 18.61 24.21 -23.38
N ARG A 131 18.01 25.43 -23.37
CA ARG A 131 17.26 26.03 -24.48
C ARG A 131 16.04 25.23 -24.92
N PHE A 132 15.25 24.75 -23.97
CA PHE A 132 13.93 24.17 -24.22
C PHE A 132 12.84 24.97 -23.49
N ASP A 133 11.59 24.84 -23.96
CA ASP A 133 10.45 25.51 -23.34
C ASP A 133 10.19 24.89 -21.94
N PRO A 134 10.20 25.67 -20.85
CA PRO A 134 9.88 25.17 -19.52
C PRO A 134 8.48 24.54 -19.38
N GLN A 135 7.56 24.88 -20.28
CA GLN A 135 6.21 24.30 -20.31
C GLN A 135 6.14 22.96 -21.05
N ASP A 136 7.19 22.61 -21.80
CA ASP A 136 7.27 21.30 -22.45
C ASP A 136 7.59 20.21 -21.43
N ASN A 137 6.55 19.48 -21.00
CA ASN A 137 6.67 18.36 -20.05
C ASN A 137 7.42 17.15 -20.66
N SER A 138 7.57 17.10 -21.97
CA SER A 138 8.29 16.01 -22.65
C SER A 138 9.80 16.20 -22.65
N ALA A 139 10.28 17.45 -22.53
CA ALA A 139 11.69 17.78 -22.54
C ALA A 139 12.45 17.24 -21.32
N ILE A 140 11.83 17.26 -20.15
CA ILE A 140 12.35 16.65 -18.92
C ILE A 140 11.20 15.94 -18.20
N TRP A 141 11.37 14.66 -17.95
CA TRP A 141 10.47 13.92 -17.09
C TRP A 141 10.95 14.00 -15.64
N ILE A 142 10.11 14.55 -14.77
CA ILE A 142 10.37 14.65 -13.34
C ILE A 142 9.47 13.65 -12.63
N TRP A 143 10.09 12.74 -11.89
CA TRP A 143 9.38 11.81 -11.04
C TRP A 143 9.53 12.19 -9.58
N ASN A 144 8.47 12.75 -9.02
CA ASN A 144 8.43 13.18 -7.64
C ASN A 144 7.69 12.14 -6.78
N ARG A 145 8.45 11.33 -6.08
CA ARG A 145 7.91 10.26 -5.23
C ARG A 145 7.01 10.78 -4.10
N PHE A 146 7.31 11.96 -3.56
CA PHE A 146 6.48 12.56 -2.51
C PHE A 146 5.10 12.92 -3.04
N THR A 147 5.03 13.57 -4.17
CA THR A 147 3.75 13.96 -4.80
C THR A 147 2.91 12.74 -5.16
N ASP A 148 3.54 11.70 -5.73
CA ASP A 148 2.85 10.45 -6.07
C ASP A 148 2.34 9.72 -4.82
N TYR A 149 3.16 9.67 -3.76
CA TYR A 149 2.75 9.11 -2.48
C TYR A 149 1.56 9.87 -1.89
N MET A 150 1.60 11.20 -1.85
CA MET A 150 0.51 12.03 -1.32
C MET A 150 -0.77 11.90 -2.16
N ARG A 151 -0.67 11.86 -3.48
CA ARG A 151 -1.82 11.62 -4.36
C ARG A 151 -2.44 10.24 -4.11
N THR A 152 -1.62 9.22 -3.95
CA THR A 152 -2.08 7.87 -3.62
C THR A 152 -2.76 7.84 -2.25
N GLN A 153 -2.17 8.48 -1.24
CA GLN A 153 -2.78 8.59 0.10
C GLN A 153 -4.12 9.32 0.06
N ASN A 154 -4.22 10.42 -0.69
CA ASN A 154 -5.47 11.15 -0.85
C ASN A 154 -6.54 10.30 -1.56
N ALA A 155 -6.17 9.57 -2.61
CA ALA A 155 -7.07 8.66 -3.31
C ALA A 155 -7.56 7.54 -2.38
N MET A 156 -6.66 6.93 -1.60
CA MET A 156 -7.03 5.94 -0.58
C MET A 156 -7.93 6.51 0.51
N GLY A 157 -7.68 7.77 0.92
CA GLY A 157 -8.56 8.51 1.85
C GLY A 157 -9.97 8.69 1.29
N MET A 158 -10.09 9.07 0.02
CA MET A 158 -11.39 9.19 -0.65
C MET A 158 -12.12 7.85 -0.74
N LEU A 159 -11.42 6.77 -1.12
CA LEU A 159 -11.98 5.43 -1.16
C LEU A 159 -12.48 4.98 0.23
N ARG A 160 -11.67 5.20 1.26
CA ARG A 160 -12.05 4.91 2.65
C ARG A 160 -13.32 5.66 3.06
N THR A 161 -13.41 6.96 2.73
CA THR A 161 -14.59 7.77 3.01
C THR A 161 -15.83 7.24 2.26
N ALA A 162 -15.69 6.89 0.98
CA ALA A 162 -16.78 6.31 0.19
C ALA A 162 -17.28 4.99 0.80
N ILE A 163 -16.38 4.11 1.23
CA ILE A 163 -16.73 2.84 1.90
C ILE A 163 -17.47 3.11 3.22
N TRP A 164 -17.04 4.09 4.01
CA TRP A 164 -17.73 4.48 5.23
C TRP A 164 -19.14 5.00 4.96
N VAL A 165 -19.32 5.83 3.94
CA VAL A 165 -20.63 6.35 3.53
C VAL A 165 -21.56 5.20 3.12
N ILE A 166 -21.09 4.30 2.26
CA ILE A 166 -21.86 3.12 1.84
C ILE A 166 -22.22 2.25 3.06
N GLY A 167 -21.26 2.02 3.95
CA GLY A 167 -21.47 1.24 5.17
C GLY A 167 -22.55 1.83 6.09
N ILE A 168 -22.55 3.16 6.27
CA ILE A 168 -23.57 3.85 7.06
C ILE A 168 -24.96 3.71 6.42
N PHE A 169 -25.08 3.92 5.10
CA PHE A 169 -26.37 3.75 4.40
C PHE A 169 -26.88 2.32 4.45
N THR A 170 -25.99 1.34 4.33
CA THR A 170 -26.33 -0.08 4.46
C THR A 170 -26.82 -0.40 5.87
N LEU A 171 -26.14 0.12 6.89
CA LEU A 171 -26.54 -0.03 8.28
C LEU A 171 -27.94 0.59 8.54
N LEU A 172 -28.18 1.81 8.04
CA LEU A 172 -29.48 2.47 8.16
C LEU A 172 -30.59 1.67 7.48
N SER A 173 -30.33 1.14 6.30
CA SER A 173 -31.27 0.27 5.59
C SER A 173 -31.60 -0.99 6.41
N GLY A 174 -30.58 -1.60 7.02
CA GLY A 174 -30.76 -2.75 7.93
C GLY A 174 -31.64 -2.40 9.14
N ILE A 175 -31.40 -1.26 9.77
CA ILE A 175 -32.20 -0.78 10.93
C ILE A 175 -33.66 -0.60 10.52
N VAL A 176 -33.94 0.06 9.40
CA VAL A 176 -35.32 0.27 8.88
C VAL A 176 -35.98 -1.08 8.61
N GLY A 177 -35.24 -2.04 8.00
CA GLY A 177 -35.76 -3.38 7.74
C GLY A 177 -36.15 -4.13 9.00
N VAL A 178 -35.27 -4.17 10.01
CA VAL A 178 -35.55 -4.82 11.30
C VAL A 178 -36.71 -4.14 12.01
N SER A 179 -36.73 -2.80 12.05
CA SER A 179 -37.80 -2.03 12.69
C SER A 179 -39.18 -2.32 12.04
N ASN A 180 -39.23 -2.42 10.72
CA ASN A 180 -40.48 -2.74 10.02
C ASN A 180 -41.00 -4.15 10.34
N ILE A 181 -40.12 -5.14 10.39
CA ILE A 181 -40.46 -6.52 10.76
C ILE A 181 -40.97 -6.55 12.20
N MET A 182 -40.28 -5.89 13.13
CA MET A 182 -40.69 -5.84 14.54
C MET A 182 -42.02 -5.15 14.75
N LEU A 183 -42.30 -4.08 14.02
CA LEU A 183 -43.60 -3.40 14.09
C LEU A 183 -44.77 -4.32 13.65
N ILE A 184 -44.55 -5.17 12.63
CA ILE A 184 -45.52 -6.16 12.22
C ILE A 184 -45.72 -7.21 13.31
N THR A 185 -44.62 -7.74 13.88
CA THR A 185 -44.67 -8.75 14.93
C THR A 185 -45.40 -8.24 16.18
N VAL A 186 -45.15 -6.99 16.59
CA VAL A 186 -45.87 -6.36 17.71
C VAL A 186 -47.37 -6.20 17.42
N LYS A 187 -47.74 -5.82 16.19
CA LYS A 187 -49.16 -5.74 15.79
C LYS A 187 -49.82 -7.09 15.84
N GLU A 188 -49.22 -8.15 15.36
CA GLU A 188 -49.73 -9.52 15.41
C GLU A 188 -49.97 -10.02 16.85
N ARG A 189 -49.06 -9.65 17.79
CA ARG A 189 -49.14 -10.03 19.22
C ARG A 189 -49.91 -9.03 20.10
N THR A 190 -50.58 -8.03 19.49
CA THR A 190 -51.30 -6.98 20.26
C THR A 190 -52.32 -7.57 21.21
N ARG A 191 -53.01 -8.65 20.82
CA ARG A 191 -54.02 -9.33 21.65
C ARG A 191 -53.36 -9.98 22.89
N GLU A 192 -52.22 -10.60 22.74
CA GLU A 192 -51.46 -11.20 23.88
C GLU A 192 -51.03 -10.13 24.84
N PHE A 193 -50.49 -9.00 24.33
CA PHE A 193 -50.11 -7.87 25.18
C PHE A 193 -51.28 -7.22 25.87
N GLY A 194 -52.46 -7.14 25.24
CA GLY A 194 -53.70 -6.68 25.83
C GLY A 194 -54.17 -7.57 26.99
N ILE A 195 -54.10 -8.90 26.83
CA ILE A 195 -54.44 -9.86 27.91
C ILE A 195 -53.47 -9.71 29.08
N ARG A 196 -52.17 -9.62 28.83
CA ARG A 196 -51.19 -9.39 29.90
C ARG A 196 -51.42 -8.09 30.66
N LYS A 197 -51.74 -7.02 29.94
CA LYS A 197 -52.06 -5.72 30.54
C LYS A 197 -53.33 -5.79 31.40
N ALA A 198 -54.36 -6.50 30.93
CA ALA A 198 -55.59 -6.73 31.69
C ALA A 198 -55.39 -7.55 32.96
N LEU A 199 -54.40 -8.46 32.99
CA LEU A 199 -53.98 -9.24 34.15
C LEU A 199 -53.04 -8.45 35.08
N GLY A 200 -52.81 -7.13 34.82
CA GLY A 200 -52.03 -6.24 35.70
C GLY A 200 -50.55 -6.17 35.38
N ALA A 201 -50.09 -6.65 34.22
CA ALA A 201 -48.70 -6.50 33.85
C ALA A 201 -48.31 -5.00 33.64
N LYS A 202 -47.20 -4.58 34.21
CA LYS A 202 -46.69 -3.21 34.04
C LYS A 202 -46.27 -2.98 32.57
N PRO A 203 -46.57 -1.81 31.95
CA PRO A 203 -46.20 -1.50 30.58
C PRO A 203 -44.68 -1.69 30.29
N LEU A 204 -43.82 -1.31 31.25
CA LEU A 204 -42.37 -1.51 31.15
C LEU A 204 -41.95 -2.99 31.05
N SER A 205 -42.71 -3.93 31.65
CA SER A 205 -42.43 -5.37 31.58
C SER A 205 -42.70 -5.91 30.16
N ILE A 206 -43.75 -5.41 29.50
CA ILE A 206 -44.08 -5.78 28.12
C ILE A 206 -43.04 -5.21 27.14
N LEU A 207 -42.67 -3.94 27.33
CA LEU A 207 -41.67 -3.26 26.54
C LEU A 207 -40.29 -3.95 26.67
N TRP A 208 -39.89 -4.31 27.89
CA TRP A 208 -38.65 -5.05 28.12
C TRP A 208 -38.60 -6.40 27.38
N LEU A 209 -39.72 -7.09 27.33
CA LEU A 209 -39.80 -8.37 26.62
C LEU A 209 -39.53 -8.18 25.11
N ILE A 210 -40.10 -7.13 24.51
CA ILE A 210 -39.90 -6.81 23.08
C ILE A 210 -38.45 -6.41 22.80
N ILE A 211 -37.85 -5.62 23.71
CA ILE A 211 -36.45 -5.21 23.56
C ILE A 211 -35.53 -6.41 23.65
N VAL A 212 -35.71 -7.28 24.60
CA VAL A 212 -34.89 -8.48 24.76
C VAL A 212 -34.99 -9.40 23.52
N GLU A 213 -36.19 -9.58 23.00
CA GLU A 213 -36.44 -10.38 21.78
C GLU A 213 -35.70 -9.76 20.58
N SER A 214 -35.82 -8.44 20.37
CA SER A 214 -35.15 -7.75 19.25
C SER A 214 -33.64 -7.76 19.38
N VAL A 215 -33.10 -7.54 20.60
CA VAL A 215 -31.64 -7.61 20.86
C VAL A 215 -31.11 -9.03 20.61
N ALA A 216 -31.83 -10.06 21.05
CA ALA A 216 -31.40 -11.44 20.84
C ALA A 216 -31.32 -11.79 19.35
N ILE A 217 -32.37 -11.43 18.57
CA ILE A 217 -32.40 -11.67 17.13
C ILE A 217 -31.27 -10.89 16.43
N THR A 218 -31.12 -9.60 16.76
CA THR A 218 -30.10 -8.75 16.11
C THR A 218 -28.69 -9.23 16.46
N THR A 219 -28.45 -9.67 17.69
CA THR A 219 -27.15 -10.21 18.08
C THR A 219 -26.83 -11.50 17.34
N LEU A 220 -27.83 -12.42 17.24
CA LEU A 220 -27.64 -13.69 16.54
C LEU A 220 -27.30 -13.47 15.06
N PHE A 221 -28.13 -12.70 14.34
CA PHE A 221 -27.91 -12.45 12.93
C PHE A 221 -26.72 -11.54 12.67
N GLY A 222 -26.42 -10.59 13.56
CA GLY A 222 -25.21 -9.76 13.53
C GLY A 222 -23.94 -10.61 13.66
N TYR A 223 -23.94 -11.59 14.56
CA TYR A 223 -22.84 -12.54 14.68
C TYR A 223 -22.66 -13.40 13.42
N ILE A 224 -23.75 -13.94 12.89
CA ILE A 224 -23.72 -14.72 11.63
C ILE A 224 -23.18 -13.86 10.48
N GLY A 225 -23.65 -12.61 10.37
CA GLY A 225 -23.18 -11.67 9.36
C GLY A 225 -21.69 -11.35 9.49
N MET A 226 -21.21 -11.16 10.72
CA MET A 226 -19.79 -10.94 11.01
C MET A 226 -18.93 -12.13 10.59
N VAL A 227 -19.32 -13.35 10.98
CA VAL A 227 -18.60 -14.57 10.59
C VAL A 227 -18.59 -14.78 9.08
N ALA A 228 -19.71 -14.54 8.41
CA ALA A 228 -19.81 -14.63 6.97
C ALA A 228 -18.92 -13.56 6.28
N GLY A 229 -18.90 -12.34 6.79
CA GLY A 229 -18.04 -11.28 6.29
C GLY A 229 -16.55 -11.62 6.41
N ILE A 230 -16.13 -12.12 7.54
CA ILE A 230 -14.73 -12.58 7.76
C ILE A 230 -14.40 -13.74 6.81
N ALA A 231 -15.30 -14.72 6.67
CA ALA A 231 -15.09 -15.86 5.78
C ALA A 231 -14.95 -15.45 4.31
N VAL A 232 -15.75 -14.51 3.85
CA VAL A 232 -15.64 -13.96 2.47
C VAL A 232 -14.33 -13.22 2.28
N THR A 233 -13.92 -12.41 3.25
CA THR A 233 -12.65 -11.66 3.17
C THR A 233 -11.45 -12.62 3.15
N GLU A 234 -11.45 -13.67 3.98
CA GLU A 234 -10.41 -14.68 4.01
C GLU A 234 -10.37 -15.50 2.70
N TRP A 235 -11.54 -15.84 2.16
CA TRP A 235 -11.64 -16.48 0.86
C TRP A 235 -11.07 -15.58 -0.26
N MET A 236 -11.38 -14.29 -0.24
CA MET A 236 -10.80 -13.32 -1.19
C MET A 236 -9.28 -13.25 -1.04
N ASN A 237 -8.78 -13.23 0.19
CA ASN A 237 -7.35 -13.23 0.46
C ASN A 237 -6.66 -14.50 -0.10
N SER A 238 -7.27 -15.67 0.10
CA SER A 238 -6.72 -16.92 -0.43
C SER A 238 -6.80 -17.01 -1.97
N ALA A 239 -7.84 -16.46 -2.58
CA ALA A 239 -8.07 -16.51 -4.02
C ALA A 239 -7.24 -15.47 -4.80
N PHE A 240 -7.06 -14.28 -4.24
CA PHE A 240 -6.47 -13.12 -4.92
C PHE A 240 -5.22 -12.56 -4.24
N GLY A 241 -4.93 -12.93 -3.00
CA GLY A 241 -3.82 -12.38 -2.20
C GLY A 241 -2.42 -12.68 -2.76
N ASN A 242 -2.28 -13.72 -3.59
CA ASN A 242 -1.04 -14.10 -4.25
C ASN A 242 -0.99 -13.67 -5.73
N GLN A 243 -2.00 -12.98 -6.24
CA GLN A 243 -1.98 -12.51 -7.62
C GLN A 243 -1.23 -11.17 -7.69
N THR A 244 -0.02 -11.24 -8.20
CA THR A 244 0.73 -10.06 -8.66
C THR A 244 0.21 -9.68 -10.04
N MET A 245 -0.42 -8.51 -10.19
CA MET A 245 -0.67 -7.97 -11.51
C MET A 245 0.61 -7.35 -12.05
N ASP A 246 1.09 -7.88 -13.17
CA ASP A 246 2.09 -7.27 -14.01
C ASP A 246 1.48 -6.00 -14.66
N ALA A 247 1.47 -4.89 -13.95
CA ALA A 247 1.13 -3.59 -14.48
C ALA A 247 2.41 -2.89 -15.00
N GLY A 248 3.14 -3.58 -15.88
CA GLY A 248 4.26 -3.04 -16.66
C GLY A 248 5.50 -2.63 -15.86
N MET A 249 5.47 -1.72 -14.95
CA MET A 249 6.62 -1.21 -14.18
C MET A 249 6.51 -1.40 -12.66
N PHE A 250 5.35 -1.84 -12.17
CA PHE A 250 5.09 -2.01 -10.74
C PHE A 250 4.37 -3.32 -10.49
N GLN A 251 5.07 -4.29 -9.89
CA GLN A 251 4.41 -5.40 -9.24
C GLN A 251 3.85 -4.88 -7.91
N GLN A 252 2.58 -4.54 -7.88
CA GLN A 252 1.86 -4.33 -6.63
C GLN A 252 0.95 -5.54 -6.39
N THR A 253 1.09 -6.16 -5.24
CA THR A 253 0.08 -7.08 -4.74
C THR A 253 -1.21 -6.29 -4.54
N MET A 254 -2.27 -6.61 -5.27
CA MET A 254 -3.55 -5.88 -5.20
C MET A 254 -4.15 -5.90 -3.79
N PHE A 255 -3.90 -6.95 -3.04
CA PHE A 255 -4.36 -7.11 -1.67
C PHE A 255 -3.20 -7.63 -0.82
N SER A 256 -2.54 -6.72 -0.12
CA SER A 256 -1.61 -7.12 0.93
C SER A 256 -2.40 -7.35 2.20
N ASN A 257 -2.69 -8.63 2.50
CA ASN A 257 -3.26 -9.08 3.76
C ASN A 257 -4.57 -8.35 4.15
N PRO A 258 -5.69 -8.53 3.39
CA PRO A 258 -6.99 -7.95 3.75
C PRO A 258 -7.53 -8.67 5.00
N THR A 259 -7.02 -8.31 6.18
CA THR A 259 -7.55 -8.78 7.45
C THR A 259 -8.64 -7.83 7.93
N VAL A 260 -9.78 -8.38 8.30
CA VAL A 260 -10.82 -7.60 8.98
C VAL A 260 -10.32 -7.29 10.38
N ASP A 261 -10.21 -6.01 10.71
CA ASP A 261 -9.94 -5.59 12.08
C ASP A 261 -11.14 -5.99 12.95
N LEU A 262 -10.91 -6.96 13.83
CA LEU A 262 -11.94 -7.48 14.73
C LEU A 262 -12.58 -6.36 15.57
N SER A 263 -11.84 -5.31 15.88
CA SER A 263 -12.35 -4.16 16.61
C SER A 263 -13.43 -3.41 15.83
N VAL A 264 -13.26 -3.26 14.53
CA VAL A 264 -14.25 -2.62 13.63
C VAL A 264 -15.50 -3.49 13.51
N ALA A 265 -15.36 -4.81 13.39
CA ALA A 265 -16.48 -5.73 13.33
C ALA A 265 -17.31 -5.72 14.63
N ILE A 266 -16.66 -5.69 15.79
CA ILE A 266 -17.32 -5.58 17.09
C ILE A 266 -18.02 -4.22 17.22
N GLN A 267 -17.37 -3.12 16.88
CA GLN A 267 -17.95 -1.77 16.94
C GLN A 267 -19.19 -1.65 16.04
N ALA A 268 -19.15 -2.18 14.82
CA ALA A 268 -20.29 -2.18 13.91
C ALA A 268 -21.48 -2.97 14.49
N THR A 269 -21.21 -4.16 15.05
CA THR A 269 -22.25 -5.00 15.68
C THR A 269 -22.86 -4.31 16.90
N LEU A 270 -22.06 -3.71 17.77
CA LEU A 270 -22.55 -2.97 18.93
C LEU A 270 -23.39 -1.75 18.52
N THR A 271 -22.95 -1.02 17.49
CA THR A 271 -23.69 0.12 16.96
C THR A 271 -25.05 -0.30 16.43
N LEU A 272 -25.10 -1.44 15.71
CA LEU A 272 -26.36 -2.01 15.20
C LEU A 272 -27.31 -2.36 16.36
N ILE A 273 -26.83 -3.06 17.39
CA ILE A 273 -27.61 -3.44 18.56
C ILE A 273 -28.19 -2.20 19.27
N ILE A 274 -27.37 -1.18 19.51
CA ILE A 274 -27.78 0.05 20.17
C ILE A 274 -28.83 0.78 19.32
N ALA A 275 -28.58 0.93 18.01
CA ALA A 275 -29.49 1.63 17.11
C ALA A 275 -30.85 0.94 17.01
N VAL A 276 -30.90 -0.40 16.89
CA VAL A 276 -32.13 -1.18 16.88
C VAL A 276 -32.86 -1.06 18.22
N SER A 277 -32.14 -1.14 19.35
CA SER A 277 -32.74 -0.98 20.67
C SER A 277 -33.34 0.41 20.88
N TYR A 278 -32.68 1.47 20.38
CA TYR A 278 -33.17 2.84 20.46
C TYR A 278 -34.45 3.08 19.64
N THR A 279 -34.53 2.53 18.43
CA THR A 279 -35.74 2.66 17.58
C THR A 279 -36.98 2.00 18.16
N HIS A 280 -36.84 1.11 19.15
CA HIS A 280 -37.94 0.46 19.88
C HIS A 280 -38.38 1.23 21.13
N LEU A 281 -37.59 2.22 21.58
CA LEU A 281 -37.91 3.05 22.74
C LEU A 281 -38.70 4.32 22.37
N THR A 282 -38.66 4.73 21.10
CA THR A 282 -39.38 5.87 20.53
C THR A 282 -40.60 5.40 19.75
#